data_85652e056afa7a4aa507c5bdcb8d2985
#
_entry.id   85652e056afa7a4aa507c5bdcb8d2985
#
_cell.length_a   1.000
_cell.length_b   1.000
_cell.length_c   1.000
_cell.angle_alpha   90.00
_cell.angle_beta   90.00
_cell.angle_gamma   90.00
#
_symmetry.space_group_name_H-M   'P 1'
#
loop_
_entity.id
_entity.type
_entity.pdbx_description
1 polymer ?
#
loop_
_entity_poly.entity_id
_entity_poly.type
_entity_poly.pdbx_seq_one_letter_code
_entity_poly.pdbx_strand_id
1 'polypeptide(L)'
;MKEIQLAHGGGGEEMNELLQRLFSLFDNGILKEANDAAIVSFGGSGNLNSSDKASSAQNGNLNLSQNLEQNSTCTQKSILNLSDKFAISTDSFTLSPIFLDDEVNIGKLCVCGSVNDVLMVGADPEFLSLAFIIEEGLSVEKLDKIAQSIKKECDKAGVQVVCGDTKVVPKGKGDEIYINTTAFGRIIRACETKNIRQGLSVLVSGDIGRHGAAVLVQRNALEASVKSDCKCLKDEVMSLLRENVEVVAMRDATRGGLSAVLNEWARQSGLDIVIFEEKIIIKDEVKGICELFGYEAYELANEGTFVLCVEKAHEQRALQILQKFNKNASIIGEVLKNRKSRVILQNAYGAKRFLEAPKGELLPRIC
;
A
#
# COMPACT_ATOMS: atom_id res chain seq x y z
N MET A 1 -11.28 24.39 -2.21
CA MET A 1 -10.76 23.84 -3.49
C MET A 1 -11.65 24.30 -4.65
N LYS A 2 -11.08 25.00 -5.66
CA LYS A 2 -11.86 25.42 -6.87
C LYS A 2 -11.53 24.53 -8.07
N GLU A 3 -10.31 24.05 -8.18
CA GLU A 3 -9.79 23.21 -9.28
C GLU A 3 -8.89 22.13 -8.71
N ILE A 4 -8.78 21.00 -9.40
CA ILE A 4 -7.83 19.95 -9.06
C ILE A 4 -6.44 20.37 -9.53
N GLN A 5 -5.45 20.23 -8.66
CA GLN A 5 -4.05 20.52 -8.91
C GLN A 5 -3.21 19.26 -8.71
N LEU A 6 -1.98 19.26 -9.19
CA LEU A 6 -1.07 18.12 -9.05
C LEU A 6 -0.83 17.71 -7.58
N ALA A 7 -0.76 18.70 -6.67
CA ALA A 7 -0.63 18.45 -5.23
C ALA A 7 -1.70 17.50 -4.63
N HIS A 8 -2.90 17.50 -5.22
CA HIS A 8 -3.97 16.58 -4.80
C HIS A 8 -3.69 15.10 -5.14
N GLY A 9 -2.61 14.80 -5.87
CA GLY A 9 -2.14 13.44 -6.15
C GLY A 9 -0.86 13.04 -5.40
N GLY A 10 -0.28 13.95 -4.61
CA GLY A 10 1.08 13.82 -4.08
C GLY A 10 1.25 13.05 -2.75
N GLY A 11 0.18 12.53 -2.15
CA GLY A 11 0.25 11.80 -0.86
C GLY A 11 0.32 12.70 0.38
N GLY A 12 0.11 14.03 0.25
CA GLY A 12 0.17 15.01 1.33
C GLY A 12 -1.19 15.44 1.89
N GLU A 13 -1.21 16.62 2.55
CA GLU A 13 -2.42 17.18 3.16
C GLU A 13 -3.52 17.46 2.12
N GLU A 14 -3.14 17.97 0.94
CA GLU A 14 -4.08 18.29 -0.14
C GLU A 14 -4.77 17.05 -0.70
N MET A 15 -4.05 15.94 -0.84
CA MET A 15 -4.63 14.65 -1.23
C MET A 15 -5.61 14.15 -0.17
N ASN A 16 -5.26 14.24 1.11
CA ASN A 16 -6.14 13.83 2.21
C ASN A 16 -7.45 14.63 2.21
N GLU A 17 -7.39 15.95 1.96
CA GLU A 17 -8.58 16.80 1.85
C GLU A 17 -9.48 16.37 0.68
N LEU A 18 -8.88 16.08 -0.48
CA LEU A 18 -9.61 15.58 -1.64
C LEU A 18 -10.26 14.22 -1.36
N LEU A 19 -9.53 13.27 -0.76
CA LEU A 19 -10.02 11.94 -0.43
C LEU A 19 -11.17 12.01 0.59
N GLN A 20 -11.06 12.84 1.63
CA GLN A 20 -12.15 13.03 2.60
C GLN A 20 -13.42 13.54 1.92
N ARG A 21 -13.30 14.49 0.99
CA ARG A 21 -14.42 14.99 0.21
C ARG A 21 -15.07 13.89 -0.64
N LEU A 22 -14.28 13.07 -1.33
CA LEU A 22 -14.78 11.96 -2.15
C LEU A 22 -15.42 10.87 -1.29
N PHE A 23 -14.76 10.45 -0.22
CA PHE A 23 -15.27 9.40 0.67
C PHE A 23 -16.56 9.79 1.38
N SER A 24 -16.77 11.08 1.65
CA SER A 24 -18.03 11.57 2.23
C SER A 24 -19.24 11.31 1.33
N LEU A 25 -19.03 11.15 0.01
CA LEU A 25 -20.08 10.83 -0.95
C LEU A 25 -20.43 9.33 -0.97
N PHE A 26 -19.49 8.48 -0.62
CA PHE A 26 -19.66 7.02 -0.65
C PHE A 26 -20.02 6.42 0.71
N ASP A 27 -19.86 7.16 1.79
CA ASP A 27 -20.20 6.88 3.21
C ASP A 27 -20.28 5.39 3.59
N ASN A 28 -19.17 4.67 3.47
CA ASN A 28 -19.09 3.30 3.96
C ASN A 28 -17.94 3.11 4.97
N GLY A 29 -18.13 2.14 5.88
CA GLY A 29 -17.18 1.89 6.97
C GLY A 29 -15.80 1.41 6.50
N ILE A 30 -15.73 0.73 5.35
CA ILE A 30 -14.47 0.17 4.83
C ILE A 30 -13.55 1.31 4.37
N LEU A 31 -14.07 2.28 3.62
CA LEU A 31 -13.29 3.44 3.16
C LEU A 31 -12.76 4.28 4.33
N LYS A 32 -13.50 4.34 5.45
CA LYS A 32 -13.09 5.10 6.64
C LYS A 32 -11.89 4.49 7.37
N GLU A 33 -11.59 3.21 7.16
CA GLU A 33 -10.44 2.56 7.78
C GLU A 33 -9.10 3.00 7.17
N ALA A 34 -9.12 3.53 5.94
CA ALA A 34 -7.98 4.11 5.22
C ALA A 34 -6.70 3.23 5.29
N ASN A 35 -6.86 1.91 5.13
CA ASN A 35 -5.77 0.96 4.93
C ASN A 35 -5.33 0.99 3.45
N ASP A 36 -4.14 0.45 3.15
CA ASP A 36 -3.63 0.36 1.77
C ASP A 36 -4.54 -0.48 0.86
N ALA A 37 -5.18 -1.50 1.40
CA ALA A 37 -6.20 -2.29 0.71
C ALA A 37 -7.49 -2.38 1.52
N ALA A 38 -8.63 -2.47 0.84
CA ALA A 38 -9.92 -2.73 1.46
C ALA A 38 -10.02 -4.19 1.90
N ILE A 39 -10.46 -4.44 3.15
CA ILE A 39 -10.76 -5.77 3.65
C ILE A 39 -12.26 -6.01 3.54
N VAL A 40 -12.65 -6.96 2.69
CA VAL A 40 -14.05 -7.30 2.43
C VAL A 40 -14.35 -8.76 2.80
N SER A 41 -15.62 -9.05 3.11
CA SER A 41 -16.09 -10.42 3.42
C SER A 41 -17.29 -10.76 2.55
N PHE A 42 -17.31 -11.97 1.98
CA PHE A 42 -18.48 -12.51 1.28
C PHE A 42 -19.27 -13.41 2.24
N GLY A 43 -20.58 -13.22 2.34
CA GLY A 43 -21.50 -14.12 3.07
C GLY A 43 -21.73 -13.80 4.56
N GLY A 44 -21.23 -12.71 5.11
CA GLY A 44 -21.70 -12.19 6.39
C GLY A 44 -22.97 -11.37 6.17
N SER A 45 -24.09 -11.70 6.88
CA SER A 45 -25.23 -10.80 7.00
C SER A 45 -24.75 -9.51 7.63
N GLY A 46 -24.30 -8.57 6.79
CA GLY A 46 -23.92 -7.25 7.19
C GLY A 46 -25.13 -6.59 7.86
N ASN A 47 -25.02 -6.26 9.13
CA ASN A 47 -25.88 -5.28 9.75
C ASN A 47 -25.74 -3.96 8.98
N LEU A 48 -26.54 -3.83 7.93
CA LEU A 48 -26.95 -2.53 7.45
C LEU A 48 -27.82 -1.96 8.56
N ASN A 49 -27.24 -1.17 9.44
CA ASN A 49 -27.98 -0.31 10.34
C ASN A 49 -28.72 0.73 9.50
N SER A 50 -29.84 0.30 8.91
CA SER A 50 -30.88 1.20 8.49
C SER A 50 -31.84 1.35 9.68
N SER A 51 -31.72 2.45 10.39
CA SER A 51 -32.78 2.98 11.24
C SER A 51 -33.95 3.38 10.32
N ASP A 52 -34.83 2.43 10.03
CA ASP A 52 -36.18 2.75 9.59
C ASP A 52 -37.15 1.76 10.27
N LYS A 53 -37.79 2.30 11.29
CA LYS A 53 -38.99 1.73 11.87
C LYS A 53 -40.13 1.91 10.87
N ALA A 54 -40.68 0.81 10.39
CA ALA A 54 -42.03 0.80 9.85
C ALA A 54 -42.73 -0.48 10.30
N SER A 55 -43.70 -0.23 11.12
CA SER A 55 -44.93 -0.93 11.53
C SER A 55 -45.35 -2.22 10.80
N SER A 56 -45.60 -3.21 11.64
CA SER A 56 -46.71 -4.20 11.68
C SER A 56 -47.48 -4.55 10.39
N ALA A 57 -47.45 -5.82 10.05
CA ALA A 57 -48.65 -6.58 9.66
C ALA A 57 -48.48 -8.09 9.98
N GLN A 58 -49.47 -8.63 10.64
CA GLN A 58 -49.64 -9.98 11.10
C GLN A 58 -50.10 -10.94 9.99
N ASN A 59 -49.87 -12.20 10.24
CA ASN A 59 -50.61 -13.40 9.82
C ASN A 59 -50.12 -14.19 8.60
N GLY A 60 -49.88 -15.46 8.89
CA GLY A 60 -49.82 -16.54 7.91
C GLY A 60 -49.06 -17.77 8.38
N ASN A 61 -49.65 -18.52 9.32
CA ASN A 61 -49.25 -19.92 9.65
C ASN A 61 -49.38 -20.81 8.41
N LEU A 62 -48.30 -21.51 8.08
CA LEU A 62 -48.42 -22.80 7.38
C LEU A 62 -47.36 -23.76 7.93
N ASN A 63 -47.88 -24.69 8.76
CA ASN A 63 -47.18 -25.93 9.17
C ASN A 63 -46.93 -26.82 7.96
N LEU A 64 -45.68 -27.17 7.73
CA LEU A 64 -45.31 -28.40 7.03
C LEU A 64 -44.13 -29.01 7.74
N SER A 65 -44.47 -29.75 8.81
CA SER A 65 -43.58 -30.73 9.44
C SER A 65 -43.89 -32.11 8.88
N GLN A 66 -42.82 -32.87 8.79
CA GLN A 66 -42.75 -34.36 8.65
C GLN A 66 -42.60 -34.90 7.23
N ASN A 67 -41.44 -35.46 7.09
CA ASN A 67 -40.94 -36.58 6.28
C ASN A 67 -39.80 -36.17 5.34
N LEU A 68 -38.59 -36.38 5.83
CA LEU A 68 -37.41 -36.82 5.07
C LEU A 68 -36.22 -36.99 6.03
N GLU A 69 -36.35 -37.92 6.98
CA GLU A 69 -35.18 -38.58 7.57
C GLU A 69 -34.85 -39.80 6.74
N GLN A 70 -33.59 -39.93 6.46
CA GLN A 70 -32.82 -41.09 5.97
C GLN A 70 -32.27 -40.95 4.54
N ASN A 71 -30.97 -40.80 4.57
CA ASN A 71 -29.95 -40.97 3.53
C ASN A 71 -29.30 -39.70 3.00
N SER A 72 -28.31 -39.24 3.77
CA SER A 72 -27.06 -38.71 3.21
C SER A 72 -26.06 -38.35 4.31
N THR A 73 -25.46 -39.39 4.89
CA THR A 73 -24.17 -39.29 5.55
C THR A 73 -23.12 -39.19 4.44
N CYS A 74 -22.86 -38.01 3.97
CA CYS A 74 -21.58 -37.55 3.43
C CYS A 74 -21.78 -36.13 2.88
N THR A 75 -20.89 -35.22 3.25
CA THR A 75 -20.72 -33.90 2.58
C THR A 75 -21.59 -32.72 3.04
N GLN A 76 -21.89 -32.57 4.32
CA GLN A 76 -22.47 -31.30 4.80
C GLN A 76 -21.67 -30.56 5.89
N LYS A 77 -20.38 -30.84 6.02
CA LYS A 77 -19.51 -30.10 6.97
C LYS A 77 -18.42 -29.24 6.32
N SER A 78 -18.43 -29.05 5.02
CA SER A 78 -17.47 -28.21 4.31
C SER A 78 -18.09 -27.07 3.53
N ILE A 79 -19.36 -26.77 3.71
CA ILE A 79 -20.00 -25.63 3.09
C ILE A 79 -20.03 -24.50 4.12
N LEU A 80 -19.05 -23.59 3.97
CA LEU A 80 -19.11 -22.19 4.37
C LEU A 80 -18.97 -21.86 5.87
N ASN A 81 -17.83 -22.14 6.46
CA ASN A 81 -17.24 -21.13 7.34
C ASN A 81 -16.59 -20.03 6.44
N LEU A 82 -17.38 -19.46 5.56
CA LEU A 82 -16.96 -18.37 4.70
C LEU A 82 -17.14 -17.02 5.41
N SER A 83 -16.40 -16.81 6.47
CA SER A 83 -15.85 -15.52 6.75
C SER A 83 -14.46 -15.40 6.10
N ASP A 84 -14.30 -15.89 4.87
CA ASP A 84 -13.08 -15.65 4.11
C ASP A 84 -13.02 -14.15 3.82
N LYS A 85 -12.12 -13.48 4.50
CA LYS A 85 -11.83 -12.07 4.26
C LYS A 85 -10.88 -11.97 3.09
N PHE A 86 -11.16 -11.03 2.21
CA PHE A 86 -10.33 -10.73 1.05
C PHE A 86 -9.83 -9.29 1.14
N ALA A 87 -8.66 -9.08 0.58
CA ALA A 87 -8.12 -7.75 0.33
C ALA A 87 -8.32 -7.39 -1.14
N ILE A 88 -8.62 -6.12 -1.39
CA ILE A 88 -8.68 -5.53 -2.73
C ILE A 88 -8.03 -4.16 -2.70
N SER A 89 -7.10 -3.91 -3.63
CA SER A 89 -6.53 -2.59 -3.89
C SER A 89 -6.53 -2.28 -5.36
N THR A 90 -6.64 -0.99 -5.71
CA THR A 90 -6.57 -0.50 -7.09
C THR A 90 -5.71 0.74 -7.18
N ASP A 91 -4.79 0.74 -8.16
CA ASP A 91 -3.89 1.84 -8.46
C ASP A 91 -3.87 2.20 -9.92
N SER A 92 -3.57 3.48 -10.18
CA SER A 92 -3.37 4.02 -11.52
C SER A 92 -1.96 4.56 -11.66
N PHE A 93 -1.22 3.99 -12.60
CA PHE A 93 0.18 4.28 -12.82
C PHE A 93 0.36 5.24 -14.01
N THR A 94 1.04 6.34 -13.74
CA THR A 94 1.25 7.44 -14.69
C THR A 94 2.72 7.84 -14.76
N LEU A 95 3.62 6.91 -14.44
CA LEU A 95 5.07 7.12 -14.40
C LEU A 95 5.58 7.88 -15.64
N SER A 96 6.40 8.90 -15.42
CA SER A 96 7.09 9.62 -16.48
C SER A 96 8.54 9.92 -16.06
N PRO A 97 9.55 9.46 -16.82
CA PRO A 97 9.45 8.62 -18.04
C PRO A 97 8.99 7.19 -17.74
N ILE A 98 8.33 6.53 -18.70
CA ILE A 98 7.75 5.19 -18.53
C ILE A 98 8.79 4.06 -18.31
N PHE A 99 10.05 4.31 -18.59
CA PHE A 99 11.21 3.48 -18.26
C PHE A 99 12.17 4.27 -17.38
N LEU A 100 12.51 3.75 -16.20
CA LEU A 100 13.54 4.34 -15.33
C LEU A 100 14.93 3.79 -15.67
N ASP A 101 15.00 2.49 -15.94
CA ASP A 101 16.20 1.77 -16.35
C ASP A 101 15.81 0.47 -17.09
N ASP A 102 16.77 -0.41 -17.34
CA ASP A 102 16.55 -1.70 -18.00
C ASP A 102 15.70 -2.68 -17.17
N GLU A 103 15.61 -2.48 -15.86
CA GLU A 103 14.92 -3.38 -14.92
C GLU A 103 13.59 -2.83 -14.43
N VAL A 104 13.45 -1.50 -14.36
CA VAL A 104 12.29 -0.82 -13.77
C VAL A 104 11.59 0.05 -14.81
N ASN A 105 10.36 -0.29 -15.10
CA ASN A 105 9.46 0.45 -15.96
C ASN A 105 8.04 0.45 -15.38
N ILE A 106 7.12 1.19 -16.02
CA ILE A 106 5.73 1.30 -15.58
C ILE A 106 5.04 -0.08 -15.45
N GLY A 107 5.44 -1.09 -16.25
CA GLY A 107 4.88 -2.44 -16.17
C GLY A 107 5.31 -3.20 -14.92
N LYS A 108 6.57 -3.09 -14.49
CA LYS A 108 7.00 -3.63 -13.19
C LYS A 108 6.31 -2.93 -12.05
N LEU A 109 6.26 -1.60 -12.13
CA LEU A 109 5.70 -0.75 -11.09
C LEU A 109 4.23 -1.07 -10.83
N CYS A 110 3.42 -1.21 -11.90
CA CYS A 110 1.99 -1.43 -11.77
C CYS A 110 1.63 -2.78 -11.13
N VAL A 111 2.47 -3.81 -11.29
CA VAL A 111 2.29 -5.08 -10.59
C VAL A 111 2.72 -4.95 -9.13
N CYS A 112 3.93 -4.42 -8.90
CA CYS A 112 4.47 -4.31 -7.54
C CYS A 112 3.59 -3.44 -6.65
N GLY A 113 3.14 -2.25 -7.10
CA GLY A 113 2.33 -1.34 -6.30
C GLY A 113 1.05 -2.01 -5.78
N SER A 114 0.15 -2.43 -6.68
CA SER A 114 -1.12 -3.04 -6.25
C SER A 114 -0.96 -4.35 -5.48
N VAL A 115 0.06 -5.17 -5.81
CA VAL A 115 0.37 -6.41 -5.07
C VAL A 115 0.88 -6.09 -3.67
N ASN A 116 1.75 -5.08 -3.53
CA ASN A 116 2.28 -4.66 -2.24
C ASN A 116 1.18 -4.13 -1.32
N ASP A 117 0.23 -3.34 -1.83
CA ASP A 117 -0.91 -2.86 -1.05
C ASP A 117 -1.71 -4.01 -0.42
N VAL A 118 -2.00 -5.04 -1.20
CA VAL A 118 -2.70 -6.25 -0.72
C VAL A 118 -1.88 -6.96 0.37
N LEU A 119 -0.55 -7.00 0.21
CA LEU A 119 0.35 -7.56 1.22
C LEU A 119 0.34 -6.74 2.52
N MET A 120 0.24 -5.40 2.45
CA MET A 120 0.29 -4.52 3.63
C MET A 120 -0.87 -4.78 4.60
N VAL A 121 -2.01 -5.25 4.13
CA VAL A 121 -3.12 -5.65 5.01
C VAL A 121 -3.05 -7.12 5.46
N GLY A 122 -1.94 -7.81 5.18
CA GLY A 122 -1.67 -9.19 5.60
C GLY A 122 -2.41 -10.24 4.77
N ALA A 123 -2.63 -9.96 3.49
CA ALA A 123 -3.21 -10.89 2.53
C ALA A 123 -2.14 -11.51 1.62
N ASP A 124 -2.43 -12.68 1.07
CA ASP A 124 -1.67 -13.32 -0.02
C ASP A 124 -2.31 -12.93 -1.35
N PRO A 125 -1.67 -12.15 -2.22
CA PRO A 125 -2.22 -11.75 -3.50
C PRO A 125 -2.29 -12.96 -4.45
N GLU A 126 -3.44 -13.12 -5.14
CA GLU A 126 -3.72 -14.25 -6.02
C GLU A 126 -4.07 -13.80 -7.45
N PHE A 127 -4.83 -12.69 -7.59
CA PHE A 127 -5.37 -12.24 -8.87
C PHE A 127 -5.10 -10.75 -9.10
N LEU A 128 -4.99 -10.39 -10.39
CA LEU A 128 -4.81 -9.02 -10.85
C LEU A 128 -5.74 -8.74 -12.03
N SER A 129 -6.42 -7.61 -12.05
CA SER A 129 -6.96 -7.02 -13.27
C SER A 129 -5.97 -6.03 -13.84
N LEU A 130 -6.00 -5.83 -15.18
CA LEU A 130 -5.01 -5.01 -15.89
C LEU A 130 -5.69 -4.21 -17.00
N ALA A 131 -5.69 -2.88 -16.88
CA ALA A 131 -6.25 -2.01 -17.92
C ALA A 131 -5.21 -1.03 -18.44
N PHE A 132 -5.22 -0.81 -19.75
CA PHE A 132 -4.33 0.11 -20.46
C PHE A 132 -5.11 1.28 -21.06
N ILE A 133 -4.57 2.49 -20.93
CA ILE A 133 -4.93 3.65 -21.72
C ILE A 133 -3.68 4.05 -22.51
N ILE A 134 -3.66 3.81 -23.82
CA ILE A 134 -2.50 3.96 -24.68
C ILE A 134 -2.70 5.16 -25.58
N GLU A 135 -1.71 6.03 -25.68
CA GLU A 135 -1.73 7.11 -26.65
C GLU A 135 -1.31 6.59 -28.03
N GLU A 136 -2.03 7.02 -29.06
CA GLU A 136 -1.69 6.75 -30.46
C GLU A 136 -0.25 7.19 -30.77
N GLY A 137 0.57 6.26 -31.27
CA GLY A 137 1.97 6.49 -31.59
C GLY A 137 2.96 5.83 -30.62
N LEU A 138 2.48 5.22 -29.52
CA LEU A 138 3.34 4.35 -28.73
C LEU A 138 3.82 3.17 -29.59
N SER A 139 5.13 2.91 -29.63
CA SER A 139 5.65 1.79 -30.42
C SER A 139 5.28 0.44 -29.83
N VAL A 140 4.97 -0.54 -30.66
CA VAL A 140 4.68 -1.91 -30.24
C VAL A 140 5.85 -2.51 -29.46
N GLU A 141 7.09 -2.19 -29.84
CA GLU A 141 8.27 -2.66 -29.11
C GLU A 141 8.29 -2.18 -27.62
N LYS A 142 7.93 -0.91 -27.38
CA LYS A 142 7.80 -0.39 -26.01
C LYS A 142 6.69 -1.12 -25.23
N LEU A 143 5.53 -1.32 -25.89
CA LEU A 143 4.40 -2.03 -25.28
C LEU A 143 4.77 -3.48 -24.95
N ASP A 144 5.47 -4.17 -25.83
CA ASP A 144 5.94 -5.54 -25.60
C ASP A 144 6.90 -5.63 -24.42
N LYS A 145 7.83 -4.69 -24.28
CA LYS A 145 8.75 -4.62 -23.13
C LYS A 145 7.97 -4.41 -21.81
N ILE A 146 6.97 -3.54 -21.83
CA ILE A 146 6.10 -3.31 -20.66
C ILE A 146 5.32 -4.58 -20.32
N ALA A 147 4.68 -5.22 -21.32
CA ALA A 147 3.92 -6.46 -21.11
C ALA A 147 4.79 -7.62 -20.59
N GLN A 148 6.01 -7.76 -21.10
CA GLN A 148 6.98 -8.74 -20.60
C GLN A 148 7.39 -8.46 -19.15
N SER A 149 7.55 -7.19 -18.79
CA SER A 149 7.85 -6.79 -17.42
C SER A 149 6.70 -7.12 -16.49
N ILE A 150 5.45 -6.83 -16.87
CA ILE A 150 4.24 -7.23 -16.14
C ILE A 150 4.22 -8.75 -15.93
N LYS A 151 4.37 -9.52 -17.00
CA LYS A 151 4.36 -10.99 -16.93
C LYS A 151 5.42 -11.52 -15.95
N LYS A 152 6.65 -11.00 -16.05
CA LYS A 152 7.77 -11.39 -15.20
C LYS A 152 7.48 -11.13 -13.71
N GLU A 153 6.92 -9.96 -13.39
CA GLU A 153 6.63 -9.63 -11.99
C GLU A 153 5.39 -10.39 -11.47
N CYS A 154 4.38 -10.63 -12.31
CA CYS A 154 3.25 -11.50 -11.97
C CYS A 154 3.72 -12.93 -11.64
N ASP A 155 4.63 -13.49 -12.44
CA ASP A 155 5.18 -14.83 -12.21
C ASP A 155 5.94 -14.90 -10.87
N LYS A 156 6.76 -13.88 -10.55
CA LYS A 156 7.48 -13.80 -9.27
C LYS A 156 6.54 -13.68 -8.08
N ALA A 157 5.50 -12.86 -8.23
CA ALA A 157 4.49 -12.68 -7.18
C ALA A 157 3.54 -13.88 -7.05
N GLY A 158 3.52 -14.80 -8.02
CA GLY A 158 2.56 -15.90 -8.09
C GLY A 158 1.13 -15.40 -8.28
N VAL A 159 0.95 -14.31 -9.03
CA VAL A 159 -0.33 -13.65 -9.27
C VAL A 159 -0.77 -13.87 -10.72
N GLN A 160 -2.05 -14.14 -10.94
CA GLN A 160 -2.61 -14.34 -12.27
C GLN A 160 -3.39 -13.10 -12.73
N VAL A 161 -3.09 -12.61 -13.94
CA VAL A 161 -3.95 -11.62 -14.61
C VAL A 161 -5.19 -12.35 -15.13
N VAL A 162 -6.37 -11.96 -14.63
CA VAL A 162 -7.63 -12.67 -14.89
C VAL A 162 -8.62 -11.88 -15.76
N CYS A 163 -8.47 -10.56 -15.82
CA CYS A 163 -9.29 -9.71 -16.71
C CYS A 163 -8.55 -8.40 -16.99
N GLY A 164 -9.05 -7.63 -17.94
CA GLY A 164 -8.48 -6.34 -18.29
C GLY A 164 -9.30 -5.59 -19.33
N ASP A 165 -8.85 -4.39 -19.67
CA ASP A 165 -9.41 -3.55 -20.74
C ASP A 165 -8.26 -2.81 -21.44
N THR A 166 -8.52 -2.37 -22.69
CA THR A 166 -7.57 -1.56 -23.45
C THR A 166 -8.30 -0.47 -24.20
N LYS A 167 -7.86 0.78 -23.99
CA LYS A 167 -8.32 1.95 -24.74
C LYS A 167 -7.14 2.60 -25.44
N VAL A 168 -7.37 3.07 -26.66
CA VAL A 168 -6.43 3.92 -27.38
C VAL A 168 -7.03 5.31 -27.48
N VAL A 169 -6.26 6.33 -27.07
CA VAL A 169 -6.64 7.74 -27.16
C VAL A 169 -5.85 8.43 -28.28
N PRO A 170 -6.40 9.47 -28.92
CA PRO A 170 -5.70 10.20 -29.97
C PRO A 170 -4.40 10.83 -29.45
N LYS A 171 -3.43 11.04 -30.34
CA LYS A 171 -2.16 11.71 -30.06
C LYS A 171 -2.39 13.08 -29.41
N GLY A 172 -1.64 13.39 -28.35
CA GLY A 172 -1.77 14.61 -27.54
C GLY A 172 -2.93 14.58 -26.53
N LYS A 173 -3.56 13.41 -26.31
CA LYS A 173 -4.63 13.21 -25.32
C LYS A 173 -4.24 12.25 -24.18
N GLY A 174 -3.01 11.81 -24.17
CA GLY A 174 -2.38 11.00 -23.15
C GLY A 174 -0.92 11.40 -22.97
N ASP A 175 -0.13 10.51 -22.39
CA ASP A 175 1.33 10.63 -22.36
C ASP A 175 1.92 9.21 -22.42
N GLU A 176 2.11 8.72 -23.63
CA GLU A 176 2.52 7.36 -24.00
C GLU A 176 1.53 6.29 -23.50
N ILE A 177 1.50 5.97 -22.19
CA ILE A 177 0.65 4.92 -21.64
C ILE A 177 0.33 5.20 -20.16
N TYR A 178 -0.91 4.92 -19.78
CA TYR A 178 -1.33 4.79 -18.37
C TYR A 178 -1.80 3.37 -18.12
N ILE A 179 -1.53 2.86 -16.93
CA ILE A 179 -1.90 1.50 -16.53
C ILE A 179 -2.70 1.57 -15.24
N ASN A 180 -3.86 0.91 -15.20
CA ASN A 180 -4.60 0.69 -13.96
C ASN A 180 -4.59 -0.80 -13.64
N THR A 181 -4.32 -1.13 -12.39
CA THR A 181 -4.35 -2.49 -11.88
C THR A 181 -5.26 -2.58 -10.65
N THR A 182 -5.89 -3.72 -10.47
CA THR A 182 -6.60 -4.06 -9.24
C THR A 182 -6.15 -5.43 -8.78
N ALA A 183 -5.55 -5.51 -7.60
CA ALA A 183 -5.10 -6.75 -7.01
C ALA A 183 -6.12 -7.30 -6.02
N PHE A 184 -6.24 -8.63 -5.99
CA PHE A 184 -7.06 -9.39 -5.07
C PHE A 184 -6.20 -10.40 -4.31
N GLY A 185 -6.45 -10.54 -2.99
CA GLY A 185 -5.76 -11.52 -2.18
C GLY A 185 -6.60 -12.00 -1.01
N ARG A 186 -6.27 -13.19 -0.51
CA ARG A 186 -6.91 -13.76 0.67
C ARG A 186 -6.20 -13.29 1.93
N ILE A 187 -6.94 -12.81 2.93
CA ILE A 187 -6.38 -12.43 4.23
C ILE A 187 -5.83 -13.68 4.93
N ILE A 188 -4.53 -13.64 5.22
CA ILE A 188 -3.85 -14.65 6.06
C ILE A 188 -3.92 -14.23 7.52
N ARG A 189 -3.56 -12.97 7.80
CA ARG A 189 -3.67 -12.34 9.12
C ARG A 189 -3.86 -10.84 8.91
N ALA A 190 -4.99 -10.31 9.31
CA ALA A 190 -5.30 -8.90 9.13
C ALA A 190 -4.31 -8.01 9.90
N CYS A 191 -3.66 -7.08 9.18
CA CYS A 191 -2.78 -6.05 9.68
C CYS A 191 -3.46 -4.71 9.41
N GLU A 192 -3.97 -4.06 10.47
CA GLU A 192 -4.84 -2.89 10.28
C GLU A 192 -4.35 -1.72 11.14
N THR A 193 -4.27 -0.54 10.58
CA THR A 193 -3.77 0.68 11.23
C THR A 193 -4.57 1.04 12.49
N LYS A 194 -5.87 0.75 12.53
CA LYS A 194 -6.72 0.97 13.71
C LYS A 194 -6.28 0.19 14.97
N ASN A 195 -5.44 -0.84 14.80
CA ASN A 195 -4.91 -1.65 15.90
C ASN A 195 -3.60 -1.10 16.48
N ILE A 196 -3.08 0.01 15.94
CA ILE A 196 -1.87 0.66 16.45
C ILE A 196 -2.14 1.16 17.87
N ARG A 197 -1.26 0.79 18.79
CA ARG A 197 -1.33 1.12 20.22
C ARG A 197 0.04 1.46 20.78
N GLN A 198 0.06 2.05 21.97
CA GLN A 198 1.32 2.38 22.67
C GLN A 198 2.18 1.14 22.90
N GLY A 199 3.50 1.32 22.86
CA GLY A 199 4.50 0.30 23.17
C GLY A 199 4.85 -0.61 22.01
N LEU A 200 4.23 -0.43 20.83
CA LEU A 200 4.66 -1.12 19.62
C LEU A 200 5.99 -0.57 19.13
N SER A 201 6.83 -1.45 18.61
CA SER A 201 8.07 -1.09 17.90
C SER A 201 7.75 -0.77 16.46
N VAL A 202 8.42 0.25 15.93
CA VAL A 202 8.34 0.68 14.52
C VAL A 202 9.60 0.24 13.80
N LEU A 203 9.46 -0.51 12.72
CA LEU A 203 10.55 -0.99 11.88
C LEU A 203 10.38 -0.47 10.45
N VAL A 204 11.49 -0.41 9.73
CA VAL A 204 11.51 -0.23 8.27
C VAL A 204 12.21 -1.43 7.63
N SER A 205 11.70 -1.90 6.51
CA SER A 205 12.19 -3.12 5.84
C SER A 205 13.49 -2.91 5.04
N GLY A 206 13.97 -1.67 4.92
CA GLY A 206 15.17 -1.35 4.15
C GLY A 206 15.59 0.10 4.25
N ASP A 207 16.49 0.51 3.36
CA ASP A 207 16.88 1.89 3.14
C ASP A 207 15.75 2.66 2.44
N ILE A 208 15.75 3.99 2.61
CA ILE A 208 14.66 4.84 2.11
C ILE A 208 15.10 5.82 1.01
N GLY A 209 14.12 6.27 0.20
CA GLY A 209 14.25 7.37 -0.75
C GLY A 209 14.77 6.99 -2.14
N ARG A 210 15.06 5.69 -2.39
CA ARG A 210 15.69 5.28 -3.65
C ARG A 210 14.83 5.44 -4.88
N HIS A 211 13.54 5.11 -4.79
CA HIS A 211 12.67 5.26 -5.96
C HIS A 211 12.55 6.73 -6.36
N GLY A 212 12.22 7.61 -5.41
CA GLY A 212 12.13 9.04 -5.66
C GLY A 212 13.42 9.64 -6.22
N ALA A 213 14.58 9.25 -5.66
CA ALA A 213 15.88 9.67 -6.16
C ALA A 213 16.16 9.17 -7.59
N ALA A 214 15.82 7.92 -7.92
CA ALA A 214 15.96 7.37 -9.26
C ALA A 214 15.09 8.10 -10.29
N VAL A 215 13.85 8.45 -9.93
CA VAL A 215 12.97 9.27 -10.78
C VAL A 215 13.57 10.67 -11.03
N LEU A 216 14.10 11.30 -9.98
CA LEU A 216 14.79 12.62 -10.11
C LEU A 216 15.99 12.54 -11.07
N VAL A 217 16.83 11.52 -10.90
CA VAL A 217 17.99 11.28 -11.77
C VAL A 217 17.56 11.16 -13.24
N GLN A 218 16.58 10.31 -13.49
CA GLN A 218 16.12 10.04 -14.86
C GLN A 218 15.44 11.24 -15.51
N ARG A 219 14.60 11.97 -14.77
CA ARG A 219 13.91 13.17 -15.29
C ARG A 219 14.86 14.32 -15.62
N ASN A 220 15.94 14.44 -14.86
CA ASN A 220 16.90 15.52 -15.05
C ASN A 220 18.12 15.09 -15.87
N ALA A 221 18.10 13.89 -16.47
CA ALA A 221 19.19 13.33 -17.26
C ALA A 221 20.54 13.40 -16.53
N LEU A 222 20.55 13.11 -15.22
CA LEU A 222 21.75 13.12 -14.41
C LEU A 222 22.52 11.80 -14.54
N GLU A 223 23.84 11.86 -14.51
CA GLU A 223 24.70 10.71 -14.38
C GLU A 223 24.87 10.36 -12.91
N ALA A 224 24.07 9.40 -12.42
CA ALA A 224 24.16 8.91 -11.05
C ALA A 224 23.83 7.42 -10.97
N SER A 225 24.41 6.73 -10.00
CA SER A 225 24.26 5.28 -9.82
C SER A 225 23.03 4.86 -9.03
N VAL A 226 22.12 5.80 -8.73
CA VAL A 226 20.90 5.53 -7.96
C VAL A 226 19.96 4.67 -8.77
N LYS A 227 19.55 3.51 -8.20
CA LYS A 227 18.55 2.62 -8.75
C LYS A 227 17.32 2.58 -7.87
N SER A 228 16.14 2.51 -8.50
CA SER A 228 14.87 2.31 -7.79
C SER A 228 14.92 1.03 -6.95
N ASP A 229 14.24 1.06 -5.81
CA ASP A 229 14.00 -0.11 -4.95
C ASP A 229 12.80 -0.96 -5.37
N CYS A 230 12.11 -0.61 -6.46
CA CYS A 230 10.88 -1.25 -6.90
C CYS A 230 11.01 -2.79 -6.96
N LYS A 231 10.19 -3.46 -6.15
CA LYS A 231 10.09 -4.92 -6.06
C LYS A 231 8.79 -5.38 -5.43
N CYS A 232 8.37 -6.60 -5.74
CA CYS A 232 7.32 -7.28 -4.99
C CYS A 232 7.83 -7.66 -3.58
N LEU A 233 7.04 -7.39 -2.55
CA LEU A 233 7.36 -7.59 -1.14
C LEU A 233 6.80 -8.92 -0.58
N LYS A 234 6.32 -9.83 -1.46
CA LYS A 234 5.62 -11.05 -1.04
C LYS A 234 6.46 -11.94 -0.13
N ASP A 235 7.72 -12.15 -0.49
CA ASP A 235 8.58 -13.06 0.27
C ASP A 235 8.86 -12.55 1.68
N GLU A 236 9.13 -11.25 1.83
CA GLU A 236 9.36 -10.60 3.11
C GLU A 236 8.13 -10.66 4.02
N VAL A 237 6.98 -10.21 3.49
CA VAL A 237 5.73 -10.14 4.23
C VAL A 237 5.23 -11.53 4.61
N MET A 238 5.21 -12.47 3.65
CA MET A 238 4.79 -13.83 3.92
C MET A 238 5.70 -14.56 4.91
N SER A 239 7.01 -14.25 4.93
CA SER A 239 7.92 -14.77 5.94
C SER A 239 7.59 -14.27 7.34
N LEU A 240 7.25 -12.98 7.51
CA LEU A 240 6.82 -12.43 8.79
C LEU A 240 5.53 -13.13 9.29
N LEU A 241 4.54 -13.29 8.40
CA LEU A 241 3.25 -13.87 8.75
C LEU A 241 3.36 -15.37 9.09
N ARG A 242 4.17 -16.13 8.35
CA ARG A 242 4.39 -17.58 8.56
C ARG A 242 5.22 -17.88 9.81
N GLU A 243 6.18 -17.04 10.14
CA GLU A 243 7.02 -17.20 11.33
C GLU A 243 6.36 -16.66 12.61
N ASN A 244 5.04 -16.42 12.59
CA ASN A 244 4.22 -15.97 13.71
C ASN A 244 4.72 -14.70 14.40
N VAL A 245 5.33 -13.79 13.65
CA VAL A 245 5.61 -12.43 14.13
C VAL A 245 4.28 -11.71 14.31
N GLU A 246 4.04 -11.12 15.47
CA GLU A 246 2.82 -10.36 15.72
C GLU A 246 2.94 -8.97 15.09
N VAL A 247 2.65 -8.92 13.79
CA VAL A 247 2.58 -7.68 13.01
C VAL A 247 1.20 -7.07 13.21
N VAL A 248 1.16 -5.83 13.68
CA VAL A 248 -0.08 -5.11 13.98
C VAL A 248 -0.56 -4.29 12.79
N ALA A 249 0.36 -3.60 12.13
CA ALA A 249 0.11 -2.80 10.95
C ALA A 249 1.34 -2.80 10.05
N MET A 250 1.10 -2.73 8.74
CA MET A 250 2.13 -2.53 7.71
C MET A 250 1.64 -1.48 6.72
N ARG A 251 2.57 -0.78 6.09
CA ARG A 251 2.32 0.13 4.98
C ARG A 251 3.56 0.30 4.15
N ASP A 252 3.44 0.27 2.83
CA ASP A 252 4.55 0.63 1.97
C ASP A 252 4.79 2.15 1.99
N ALA A 253 6.04 2.53 1.83
CA ALA A 253 6.47 3.92 1.94
C ALA A 253 6.52 4.58 0.55
N THR A 254 5.42 4.50 -0.19
CA THR A 254 5.27 5.03 -1.54
C THR A 254 5.20 6.57 -1.55
N ARG A 255 4.20 7.19 -2.11
CA ARG A 255 4.08 8.65 -2.21
C ARG A 255 4.15 9.35 -0.86
N GLY A 256 5.02 10.37 -0.77
CA GLY A 256 5.29 11.08 0.48
C GLY A 256 6.18 10.32 1.47
N GLY A 257 6.65 9.10 1.08
CA GLY A 257 7.67 8.33 1.77
C GLY A 257 7.33 7.94 3.21
N LEU A 258 8.38 7.72 3.98
CA LEU A 258 8.28 7.37 5.41
C LEU A 258 7.53 8.44 6.22
N SER A 259 7.71 9.72 5.85
CA SER A 259 7.06 10.84 6.54
C SER A 259 5.55 10.79 6.43
N ALA A 260 4.99 10.50 5.23
CA ALA A 260 3.56 10.38 5.03
C ALA A 260 2.97 9.25 5.88
N VAL A 261 3.55 8.04 5.77
CA VAL A 261 3.08 6.85 6.51
C VAL A 261 3.03 7.10 8.02
N LEU A 262 4.11 7.59 8.61
CA LEU A 262 4.19 7.79 10.05
C LEU A 262 3.20 8.86 10.54
N ASN A 263 3.03 9.95 9.79
CA ASN A 263 2.06 11.00 10.15
C ASN A 263 0.61 10.53 10.03
N GLU A 264 0.29 9.71 9.03
CA GLU A 264 -1.02 9.09 8.91
C GLU A 264 -1.30 8.14 10.08
N TRP A 265 -0.35 7.30 10.47
CA TRP A 265 -0.46 6.41 11.62
C TRP A 265 -0.61 7.17 12.93
N ALA A 266 0.17 8.22 13.13
CA ALA A 266 0.06 9.08 14.31
C ALA A 266 -1.34 9.73 14.40
N ARG A 267 -1.87 10.21 13.27
CA ARG A 267 -3.20 10.83 13.17
C ARG A 267 -4.31 9.83 13.42
N GLN A 268 -4.26 8.65 12.78
CA GLN A 268 -5.30 7.62 12.91
C GLN A 268 -5.34 6.98 14.30
N SER A 269 -4.17 6.69 14.89
CA SER A 269 -4.08 6.13 16.24
C SER A 269 -4.32 7.16 17.35
N GLY A 270 -4.15 8.44 17.05
CA GLY A 270 -4.17 9.52 18.04
C GLY A 270 -2.93 9.54 18.96
N LEU A 271 -1.85 8.83 18.61
CA LEU A 271 -0.65 8.65 19.43
C LEU A 271 0.56 9.35 18.81
N ASP A 272 1.54 9.72 19.65
CA ASP A 272 2.84 10.18 19.16
C ASP A 272 3.70 8.97 18.76
N ILE A 273 4.50 9.12 17.70
CA ILE A 273 5.50 8.15 17.25
C ILE A 273 6.87 8.81 17.34
N VAL A 274 7.84 8.18 18.01
CA VAL A 274 9.23 8.62 18.01
C VAL A 274 10.03 7.71 17.09
N ILE A 275 10.87 8.31 16.27
CA ILE A 275 11.83 7.61 15.42
C ILE A 275 13.24 8.15 15.65
N PHE A 276 14.23 7.27 15.51
CA PHE A 276 15.64 7.55 15.74
C PHE A 276 16.35 7.71 14.40
N GLU A 277 16.83 8.91 14.12
CA GLU A 277 17.43 9.29 12.84
C GLU A 277 18.60 8.38 12.45
N GLU A 278 19.48 8.05 13.40
CA GLU A 278 20.64 7.19 13.18
C GLU A 278 20.31 5.71 12.87
N LYS A 279 19.05 5.31 13.08
CA LYS A 279 18.56 3.97 12.75
C LYS A 279 17.98 3.87 11.34
N ILE A 280 17.77 4.99 10.68
CA ILE A 280 17.21 5.03 9.34
C ILE A 280 18.35 5.11 8.34
N ILE A 281 18.46 4.09 7.50
CA ILE A 281 19.54 4.04 6.52
C ILE A 281 19.11 4.80 5.25
N ILE A 282 19.91 5.81 4.91
CA ILE A 282 19.81 6.58 3.67
C ILE A 282 21.15 6.43 2.97
N LYS A 283 21.15 5.90 1.76
CA LYS A 283 22.37 5.72 0.98
C LYS A 283 22.99 7.06 0.58
N ASP A 284 24.29 7.10 0.46
CA ASP A 284 24.99 8.37 0.18
C ASP A 284 24.61 8.94 -1.19
N GLU A 285 24.38 8.10 -2.19
CA GLU A 285 23.86 8.53 -3.49
C GLU A 285 22.46 9.18 -3.38
N VAL A 286 21.60 8.71 -2.49
CA VAL A 286 20.28 9.32 -2.23
C VAL A 286 20.44 10.65 -1.51
N LYS A 287 21.34 10.74 -0.51
CA LYS A 287 21.64 12.00 0.19
C LYS A 287 22.13 13.07 -0.78
N GLY A 288 23.07 12.72 -1.69
CA GLY A 288 23.57 13.64 -2.69
C GLY A 288 22.49 14.19 -3.63
N ILE A 289 21.53 13.34 -4.03
CA ILE A 289 20.36 13.78 -4.82
C ILE A 289 19.44 14.68 -3.99
N CYS A 290 19.18 14.34 -2.73
CA CYS A 290 18.40 15.18 -1.82
C CYS A 290 19.02 16.56 -1.63
N GLU A 291 20.33 16.63 -1.40
CA GLU A 291 21.07 17.90 -1.26
C GLU A 291 21.00 18.74 -2.54
N LEU A 292 21.15 18.11 -3.71
CA LEU A 292 21.11 18.80 -5.00
C LEU A 292 19.76 19.49 -5.27
N PHE A 293 18.65 18.83 -4.88
CA PHE A 293 17.30 19.30 -5.16
C PHE A 293 16.60 19.96 -3.96
N GLY A 294 17.20 19.92 -2.77
CA GLY A 294 16.61 20.48 -1.56
C GLY A 294 15.47 19.63 -0.99
N TYR A 295 15.51 18.29 -1.17
CA TYR A 295 14.52 17.37 -0.64
C TYR A 295 15.00 16.67 0.64
N GLU A 296 14.04 16.27 1.49
CA GLU A 296 14.27 15.37 2.62
C GLU A 296 14.06 13.91 2.15
N ALA A 297 15.01 13.02 2.43
CA ALA A 297 14.91 11.62 2.02
C ALA A 297 13.69 10.90 2.64
N TYR A 298 13.20 11.39 3.79
CA TYR A 298 12.01 10.87 4.46
C TYR A 298 10.71 11.07 3.66
N GLU A 299 10.69 12.02 2.74
CA GLU A 299 9.55 12.37 1.91
C GLU A 299 9.60 11.72 0.52
N LEU A 300 10.78 11.18 0.14
CA LEU A 300 10.95 10.51 -1.14
C LEU A 300 10.28 9.14 -1.15
N ALA A 301 9.61 8.83 -2.24
CA ALA A 301 8.93 7.56 -2.43
C ALA A 301 9.87 6.36 -2.48
N ASN A 302 9.34 5.23 -2.05
CA ASN A 302 9.91 3.89 -2.14
C ASN A 302 8.87 2.96 -2.78
N GLU A 303 9.31 2.03 -3.59
CA GLU A 303 8.44 1.05 -4.25
C GLU A 303 8.83 -0.40 -3.93
N GLY A 304 9.69 -0.56 -2.92
CA GLY A 304 10.19 -1.84 -2.43
C GLY A 304 10.59 -1.80 -0.95
N THR A 305 10.14 -0.77 -0.23
CA THR A 305 10.39 -0.61 1.20
C THR A 305 9.08 -0.28 1.92
N PHE A 306 8.82 -0.97 3.04
CA PHE A 306 7.64 -0.77 3.86
C PHE A 306 7.97 -0.55 5.33
N VAL A 307 7.03 0.03 6.05
CA VAL A 307 7.07 0.28 7.49
C VAL A 307 6.12 -0.69 8.18
N LEU A 308 6.48 -1.15 9.38
CA LEU A 308 5.61 -2.02 10.15
C LEU A 308 5.66 -1.70 11.63
N CYS A 309 4.52 -1.88 12.29
CA CYS A 309 4.37 -1.89 13.74
C CYS A 309 4.26 -3.34 14.22
N VAL A 310 5.10 -3.72 15.17
CA VAL A 310 5.10 -5.06 15.76
C VAL A 310 5.04 -4.98 17.28
N GLU A 311 4.57 -6.05 17.93
CA GLU A 311 4.72 -6.19 19.37
C GLU A 311 6.19 -6.14 19.79
N LYS A 312 6.47 -5.45 20.90
CA LYS A 312 7.83 -5.27 21.40
C LYS A 312 8.57 -6.59 21.59
N ALA A 313 7.86 -7.63 22.02
CA ALA A 313 8.42 -8.98 22.20
C ALA A 313 8.88 -9.62 20.88
N HIS A 314 8.36 -9.18 19.74
CA HIS A 314 8.64 -9.75 18.42
C HIS A 314 9.58 -8.88 17.57
N GLU A 315 10.01 -7.71 18.02
CA GLU A 315 10.80 -6.76 17.22
C GLU A 315 12.11 -7.35 16.69
N GLN A 316 12.85 -8.08 17.54
CA GLN A 316 14.12 -8.69 17.13
C GLN A 316 13.92 -9.83 16.13
N ARG A 317 12.84 -10.61 16.29
CA ARG A 317 12.49 -11.67 15.34
C ARG A 317 12.09 -11.09 13.99
N ALA A 318 11.27 -10.05 14.00
CA ALA A 318 10.90 -9.32 12.78
C ALA A 318 12.13 -8.78 12.06
N LEU A 319 13.03 -8.11 12.79
CA LEU A 319 14.28 -7.59 12.25
C LEU A 319 15.14 -8.67 11.60
N GLN A 320 15.35 -9.81 12.28
CA GLN A 320 16.13 -10.94 11.74
C GLN A 320 15.53 -11.49 10.45
N ILE A 321 14.21 -11.55 10.33
CA ILE A 321 13.54 -12.01 9.11
C ILE A 321 13.77 -11.00 8.00
N LEU A 322 13.52 -9.71 8.23
CA LEU A 322 13.67 -8.66 7.23
C LEU A 322 15.12 -8.54 6.74
N GLN A 323 16.09 -8.69 7.63
CA GLN A 323 17.53 -8.63 7.28
C GLN A 323 18.00 -9.75 6.37
N LYS A 324 17.26 -10.85 6.24
CA LYS A 324 17.53 -11.87 5.22
C LYS A 324 17.29 -11.34 3.79
N PHE A 325 16.38 -10.39 3.64
CA PHE A 325 16.01 -9.79 2.35
C PHE A 325 16.66 -8.43 2.10
N ASN A 326 16.81 -7.61 3.15
CA ASN A 326 17.50 -6.33 3.08
C ASN A 326 18.28 -6.06 4.37
N LYS A 327 19.61 -6.02 4.28
CA LYS A 327 20.52 -5.79 5.41
C LYS A 327 20.31 -4.44 6.09
N ASN A 328 19.68 -3.48 5.38
CA ASN A 328 19.39 -2.14 5.86
C ASN A 328 18.07 -2.07 6.64
N ALA A 329 17.36 -3.19 6.80
CA ALA A 329 16.19 -3.24 7.68
C ALA A 329 16.60 -2.92 9.12
N SER A 330 15.77 -2.12 9.82
CA SER A 330 16.10 -1.66 11.17
C SER A 330 14.85 -1.36 12.01
N ILE A 331 15.03 -1.44 13.33
CA ILE A 331 14.07 -0.93 14.31
C ILE A 331 14.33 0.57 14.43
N ILE A 332 13.40 1.38 13.89
CA ILE A 332 13.59 2.82 13.77
C ILE A 332 12.95 3.62 14.91
N GLY A 333 12.05 3.02 15.71
CA GLY A 333 11.36 3.77 16.74
C GLY A 333 10.30 3.00 17.47
N GLU A 334 9.40 3.75 18.12
CA GLU A 334 8.30 3.18 18.92
C GLU A 334 7.08 4.10 18.99
N VAL A 335 5.91 3.53 19.27
CA VAL A 335 4.66 4.25 19.51
C VAL A 335 4.55 4.64 20.97
N LEU A 336 4.45 5.95 21.24
CA LEU A 336 4.45 6.51 22.58
C LEU A 336 3.03 6.57 23.19
N LYS A 337 2.99 6.74 24.50
CA LYS A 337 1.73 6.95 25.25
C LYS A 337 1.10 8.34 25.03
N ASN A 338 1.90 9.32 24.59
CA ASN A 338 1.42 10.67 24.33
C ASN A 338 0.36 10.71 23.24
N ARG A 339 -0.65 11.57 23.41
CA ARG A 339 -1.80 11.68 22.50
C ARG A 339 -1.84 13.06 21.84
N LYS A 340 -0.82 13.36 21.05
CA LYS A 340 -0.75 14.62 20.28
C LYS A 340 -0.67 14.38 18.77
N SER A 341 -0.73 13.10 18.34
CA SER A 341 -0.73 12.70 16.93
C SER A 341 0.47 13.25 16.14
N ARG A 342 1.67 13.20 16.72
CA ARG A 342 2.88 13.78 16.14
C ARG A 342 3.93 12.73 15.89
N VAL A 343 4.73 12.94 14.85
CA VAL A 343 5.96 12.19 14.61
C VAL A 343 7.15 13.00 15.10
N ILE A 344 7.96 12.38 15.95
CA ILE A 344 9.12 13.01 16.60
C ILE A 344 10.38 12.32 16.04
N LEU A 345 11.19 13.04 15.31
CA LEU A 345 12.51 12.61 14.87
C LEU A 345 13.53 13.03 15.94
N GLN A 346 14.25 12.03 16.48
CA GLN A 346 15.31 12.24 17.47
C GLN A 346 16.65 11.85 16.88
N ASN A 347 17.63 12.74 16.93
CA ASN A 347 18.99 12.45 16.47
C ASN A 347 19.84 11.76 17.56
N ALA A 348 21.05 11.32 17.21
CA ALA A 348 21.98 10.62 18.10
C ALA A 348 22.37 11.42 19.36
N TYR A 349 22.25 12.75 19.33
CA TYR A 349 22.56 13.64 20.45
C TYR A 349 21.35 13.93 21.37
N GLY A 350 20.19 13.31 21.05
CA GLY A 350 18.96 13.50 21.82
C GLY A 350 18.15 14.75 21.42
N ALA A 351 18.60 15.53 20.44
CA ALA A 351 17.82 16.64 19.93
C ALA A 351 16.60 16.12 19.16
N LYS A 352 15.47 16.82 19.30
CA LYS A 352 14.17 16.39 18.74
C LYS A 352 13.60 17.47 17.84
N ARG A 353 13.07 17.05 16.70
CA ARG A 353 12.25 17.87 15.82
C ARG A 353 10.97 17.13 15.43
N PHE A 354 9.96 17.81 14.98
CA PHE A 354 8.82 17.16 14.35
C PHE A 354 9.18 16.77 12.93
N LEU A 355 8.79 15.56 12.54
CA LEU A 355 8.74 15.15 11.15
C LEU A 355 7.32 15.43 10.67
N GLU A 356 7.16 16.51 9.91
CA GLU A 356 5.84 16.92 9.40
C GLU A 356 5.41 16.04 8.22
N ALA A 357 4.09 15.96 7.98
CA ALA A 357 3.59 15.37 6.75
C ALA A 357 4.05 16.18 5.55
N PRO A 358 4.35 15.54 4.40
CA PRO A 358 4.72 16.25 3.19
C PRO A 358 3.65 17.25 2.77
N LYS A 359 4.07 18.39 2.26
CA LYS A 359 3.19 19.46 1.75
C LYS A 359 3.47 19.71 0.28
N GLY A 360 2.40 19.93 -0.48
CA GLY A 360 2.52 20.13 -1.92
C GLY A 360 2.87 18.84 -2.67
N GLU A 361 3.20 18.97 -3.92
CA GLU A 361 3.65 17.86 -4.75
C GLU A 361 5.16 17.88 -4.89
N LEU A 362 5.83 16.93 -4.22
CA LEU A 362 7.27 16.78 -4.28
C LEU A 362 7.73 16.27 -5.65
N LEU A 363 7.09 15.22 -6.15
CA LEU A 363 7.43 14.55 -7.39
C LEU A 363 6.17 14.07 -8.12
N PRO A 364 5.66 14.82 -9.10
CA PRO A 364 4.50 14.39 -9.88
C PRO A 364 4.78 13.13 -10.68
N ARG A 365 3.76 12.27 -10.84
CA ARG A 365 3.81 11.10 -11.73
C ARG A 365 5.01 10.19 -11.43
N ILE A 366 5.20 9.87 -10.17
CA ILE A 366 6.29 9.02 -9.69
C ILE A 366 5.96 7.53 -9.83
N CYS A 367 4.68 7.21 -9.88
CA CYS A 367 4.13 5.88 -10.06
C CYS A 367 2.99 5.87 -11.09
#